data_10161030031a2c7f909445b0a91f504e
#
_entry.id   10161030031a2c7f909445b0a91f504e
#
_cell.length_a   1.000
_cell.length_b   1.000
_cell.length_c   1.000
_cell.angle_alpha   90.00
_cell.angle_beta   90.00
_cell.angle_gamma   90.00
#
_symmetry.space_group_name_H-M   'P 1'
#
loop_
_entity.id
_entity.type
_entity.pdbx_description
1 polymer ?
#
loop_
_entity_poly.entity_id
_entity_poly.type
_entity_poly.pdbx_seq_one_letter_code
_entity_poly.pdbx_strand_id
1 'polypeptide(L)'
;MQKVSIRFYKDREVRAVWDDENNKWWFSVIDIVGVMNGQDDYKKNRNYWKYLKVKLKRNNSQLVSATNQLKLLSQDSKRYKTDVVDADGVKELAKNFPNNKAAEFLDWFTYSDNTIDGQSRKKAYTLFKSRLIDTLEIGTVKGLQQIHAYLFGGLYDFAREEQLSRDIFSRQAAKVAKEKHEYFCSGFPPLMLF
;
A
#
# COMPACT_ATOMS: atom_id res chain seq x y z
N MET A 1 -9.17 19.23 5.44
CA MET A 1 -9.71 18.08 4.64
C MET A 1 -9.22 16.80 5.30
N GLN A 2 -10.09 15.91 5.74
CA GLN A 2 -9.69 14.72 6.49
C GLN A 2 -8.87 13.78 5.59
N LYS A 3 -7.62 13.48 5.97
CA LYS A 3 -6.76 12.55 5.24
C LYS A 3 -7.28 11.12 5.48
N VAL A 4 -7.61 10.42 4.42
CA VAL A 4 -8.06 9.03 4.45
C VAL A 4 -7.00 8.16 3.80
N SER A 5 -6.67 7.04 4.43
CA SER A 5 -5.78 6.03 3.87
C SER A 5 -6.50 4.69 3.85
N ILE A 6 -6.24 3.90 2.82
CA ILE A 6 -6.66 2.52 2.75
C ILE A 6 -5.39 1.69 2.63
N ARG A 7 -5.22 0.72 3.52
CA ARG A 7 -4.11 -0.21 3.52
C ARG A 7 -4.63 -1.57 3.09
N PHE A 8 -3.83 -2.29 2.32
CA PHE A 8 -4.18 -3.63 1.88
C PHE A 8 -3.28 -4.65 2.54
N TYR A 9 -3.90 -5.62 3.18
CA TYR A 9 -3.24 -6.80 3.71
C TYR A 9 -3.81 -8.04 3.03
N LYS A 10 -3.00 -8.75 2.21
CA LYS A 10 -3.44 -9.93 1.44
C LYS A 10 -4.79 -9.66 0.73
N ASP A 11 -4.83 -8.58 -0.06
CA ASP A 11 -5.99 -8.11 -0.83
C ASP A 11 -7.21 -7.64 -0.02
N ARG A 12 -7.08 -7.52 1.31
CA ARG A 12 -8.13 -7.03 2.19
C ARG A 12 -7.90 -5.59 2.59
N GLU A 13 -8.94 -4.81 2.49
CA GLU A 13 -8.92 -3.37 2.77
C GLU A 13 -8.98 -3.12 4.28
N VAL A 14 -8.06 -2.31 4.80
CA VAL A 14 -8.08 -1.74 6.16
C VAL A 14 -8.15 -0.23 6.04
N ARG A 15 -9.31 0.33 6.30
CA ARG A 15 -9.53 1.78 6.24
C ARG A 15 -8.90 2.47 7.44
N ALA A 16 -8.25 3.60 7.19
CA ALA A 16 -7.66 4.46 8.20
C ALA A 16 -7.96 5.93 7.93
N VAL A 17 -8.02 6.71 9.00
CA VAL A 17 -8.25 8.15 8.97
C VAL A 17 -7.19 8.84 9.82
N TRP A 18 -6.61 9.90 9.27
CA TRP A 18 -5.66 10.73 9.98
C TRP A 18 -6.37 11.76 10.86
N ASP A 19 -5.91 11.87 12.07
CA ASP A 19 -6.33 12.85 13.06
C ASP A 19 -5.26 13.94 13.14
N ASP A 20 -5.55 15.11 12.58
CA ASP A 20 -4.60 16.23 12.54
C ASP A 20 -4.39 16.83 13.95
N GLU A 21 -5.36 16.73 14.86
CA GLU A 21 -5.26 17.28 16.22
C GLU A 21 -4.35 16.44 17.11
N ASN A 22 -4.49 15.11 17.03
CA ASN A 22 -3.72 14.17 17.85
C ASN A 22 -2.50 13.60 17.12
N ASN A 23 -2.28 14.01 15.87
CA ASN A 23 -1.15 13.62 15.03
C ASN A 23 -0.99 12.09 14.92
N LYS A 24 -2.10 11.36 14.72
CA LYS A 24 -2.13 9.90 14.67
C LYS A 24 -3.16 9.34 13.69
N TRP A 25 -2.93 8.09 13.27
CA TRP A 25 -3.86 7.32 12.47
C TRP A 25 -4.86 6.54 13.33
N TRP A 26 -6.12 6.56 12.89
CA TRP A 26 -7.19 5.73 13.42
C TRP A 26 -7.58 4.68 12.41
N PHE A 27 -7.62 3.42 12.81
CA PHE A 27 -7.88 2.25 11.97
C PHE A 27 -9.24 1.64 12.27
N SER A 28 -9.97 1.21 11.23
CA SER A 28 -11.25 0.55 11.37
C SER A 28 -11.12 -0.81 12.06
N VAL A 29 -11.73 -0.96 13.23
CA VAL A 29 -11.71 -2.21 13.99
C VAL A 29 -12.37 -3.35 13.23
N ILE A 30 -13.48 -3.08 12.52
CA ILE A 30 -14.22 -4.11 11.77
C ILE A 30 -13.38 -4.66 10.62
N ASP A 31 -12.61 -3.81 9.95
CA ASP A 31 -11.75 -4.23 8.85
C ASP A 31 -10.59 -5.09 9.37
N ILE A 32 -9.96 -4.68 10.50
CA ILE A 32 -8.92 -5.46 11.18
C ILE A 32 -9.44 -6.83 11.61
N VAL A 33 -10.63 -6.87 12.20
CA VAL A 33 -11.32 -8.13 12.58
C VAL A 33 -11.53 -9.02 11.36
N GLY A 34 -11.96 -8.45 10.23
CA GLY A 34 -12.12 -9.17 8.97
C GLY A 34 -10.82 -9.80 8.47
N VAL A 35 -9.75 -9.02 8.50
CA VAL A 35 -8.40 -9.48 8.14
C VAL A 35 -7.94 -10.64 9.02
N MET A 36 -8.05 -10.49 10.33
CA MET A 36 -7.60 -11.50 11.30
C MET A 36 -8.41 -12.79 11.26
N ASN A 37 -9.72 -12.69 11.03
CA ASN A 37 -10.59 -13.86 10.88
C ASN A 37 -10.51 -14.47 9.47
N GLY A 38 -9.91 -13.79 8.50
CA GLY A 38 -9.95 -14.19 7.11
C GLY A 38 -11.35 -14.15 6.51
N GLN A 39 -12.20 -13.22 6.96
CA GLN A 39 -13.62 -13.13 6.62
C GLN A 39 -13.93 -11.80 5.91
N ASP A 40 -14.60 -11.89 4.75
CA ASP A 40 -14.96 -10.70 3.94
C ASP A 40 -16.37 -10.18 4.22
N ASP A 41 -17.21 -10.98 4.89
CA ASP A 41 -18.57 -10.56 5.25
C ASP A 41 -18.56 -9.52 6.37
N TYR A 42 -18.89 -8.29 6.01
CA TYR A 42 -18.94 -7.14 6.94
C TYR A 42 -19.90 -7.39 8.12
N LYS A 43 -21.05 -8.04 7.89
CA LYS A 43 -22.03 -8.31 8.97
C LYS A 43 -21.46 -9.30 9.98
N LYS A 44 -20.78 -10.34 9.52
CA LYS A 44 -20.12 -11.32 10.40
C LYS A 44 -19.01 -10.66 11.21
N ASN A 45 -18.17 -9.84 10.58
CA ASN A 45 -17.11 -9.12 11.25
C ASN A 45 -17.64 -8.15 12.31
N ARG A 46 -18.72 -7.43 12.00
CA ARG A 46 -19.41 -6.54 12.95
C ARG A 46 -20.00 -7.31 14.14
N ASN A 47 -20.60 -8.47 13.91
CA ASN A 47 -21.15 -9.30 14.99
C ASN A 47 -20.02 -9.89 15.85
N TYR A 48 -18.94 -10.35 15.25
CA TYR A 48 -17.76 -10.81 15.97
C TYR A 48 -17.18 -9.69 16.87
N TRP A 49 -17.04 -8.48 16.33
CA TRP A 49 -16.57 -7.33 17.11
C TRP A 49 -17.49 -7.02 18.30
N LYS A 50 -18.81 -7.04 18.10
CA LYS A 50 -19.77 -6.84 19.20
C LYS A 50 -19.54 -7.85 20.34
N TYR A 51 -19.38 -9.13 19.98
CA TYR A 51 -19.11 -10.19 20.96
C TYR A 51 -17.77 -9.97 21.66
N LEU A 52 -16.72 -9.71 20.91
CA LEU A 52 -15.39 -9.46 21.44
C LEU A 52 -15.37 -8.24 22.38
N LYS A 53 -16.05 -7.16 21.99
CA LYS A 53 -16.16 -5.94 22.80
C LYS A 53 -16.82 -6.20 24.15
N VAL A 54 -17.85 -7.03 24.22
CA VAL A 54 -18.48 -7.43 25.48
C VAL A 54 -17.52 -8.24 26.35
N LYS A 55 -16.81 -9.19 25.77
CA LYS A 55 -15.79 -9.99 26.47
C LYS A 55 -14.66 -9.11 27.01
N LEU A 56 -14.12 -8.21 26.19
CA LEU A 56 -13.08 -7.27 26.60
C LEU A 56 -13.53 -6.34 27.72
N LYS A 57 -14.78 -5.86 27.68
CA LYS A 57 -15.35 -5.02 28.72
C LYS A 57 -15.45 -5.77 30.06
N ARG A 58 -15.85 -7.04 30.04
CA ARG A 58 -15.90 -7.88 31.26
C ARG A 58 -14.51 -8.06 31.89
N ASN A 59 -13.48 -8.12 31.04
CA ASN A 59 -12.10 -8.31 31.49
C ASN A 59 -11.38 -6.97 31.82
N ASN A 60 -12.13 -5.86 31.92
CA ASN A 60 -11.59 -4.52 32.15
C ASN A 60 -10.45 -4.14 31.19
N SER A 61 -10.52 -4.60 29.94
CA SER A 61 -9.50 -4.30 28.94
C SER A 61 -9.49 -2.81 28.58
N GLN A 62 -8.32 -2.20 28.63
CA GLN A 62 -8.09 -0.81 28.24
C GLN A 62 -8.42 -0.56 26.75
N LEU A 63 -8.40 -1.61 25.92
CA LEU A 63 -8.73 -1.52 24.50
C LEU A 63 -10.12 -0.92 24.27
N VAL A 64 -11.10 -1.29 25.10
CA VAL A 64 -12.48 -0.76 24.94
C VAL A 64 -12.53 0.74 25.22
N SER A 65 -11.79 1.22 26.21
CA SER A 65 -11.69 2.63 26.56
C SER A 65 -10.89 3.42 25.50
N ALA A 66 -9.92 2.79 24.88
CA ALA A 66 -9.12 3.36 23.79
C ALA A 66 -9.83 3.35 22.42
N THR A 67 -11.00 2.69 22.32
CA THR A 67 -11.79 2.64 21.09
C THR A 67 -12.54 3.95 20.92
N ASN A 68 -12.33 4.62 19.80
CA ASN A 68 -13.08 5.85 19.41
C ASN A 68 -14.09 5.54 18.30
N GLN A 69 -14.96 6.50 18.00
CA GLN A 69 -15.94 6.40 16.91
C GLN A 69 -15.75 7.52 15.89
N LEU A 70 -15.39 7.16 14.67
CA LEU A 70 -15.25 8.10 13.57
C LEU A 70 -16.16 7.73 12.39
N LYS A 71 -16.49 8.73 11.57
CA LYS A 71 -17.23 8.52 10.33
C LYS A 71 -16.29 8.09 9.23
N LEU A 72 -16.31 6.81 8.86
CA LEU A 72 -15.54 6.25 7.74
C LEU A 72 -16.40 6.14 6.48
N LEU A 73 -15.76 6.33 5.33
CA LEU A 73 -16.38 6.13 4.03
C LEU A 73 -16.60 4.63 3.81
N SER A 74 -17.80 4.24 3.37
CA SER A 74 -18.15 2.87 2.99
C SER A 74 -18.13 2.70 1.48
N GLN A 75 -18.24 1.46 1.00
CA GLN A 75 -18.27 1.13 -0.43
C GLN A 75 -19.47 1.78 -1.17
N ASP A 76 -20.56 2.06 -0.46
CA ASP A 76 -21.73 2.79 -0.97
C ASP A 76 -21.55 4.32 -1.02
N SER A 77 -20.32 4.81 -0.86
CA SER A 77 -19.96 6.23 -0.81
C SER A 77 -20.58 7.02 0.34
N LYS A 78 -21.25 6.35 1.30
CA LYS A 78 -21.80 6.98 2.51
C LYS A 78 -20.81 6.87 3.68
N ARG A 79 -20.95 7.77 4.63
CA ARG A 79 -20.13 7.78 5.84
C ARG A 79 -20.89 7.23 7.02
N TYR A 80 -20.36 6.16 7.63
CA TYR A 80 -20.94 5.52 8.80
C TYR A 80 -20.04 5.66 10.02
N LYS A 81 -20.66 5.84 11.19
CA LYS A 81 -19.94 5.75 12.47
C LYS A 81 -19.37 4.35 12.64
N THR A 82 -18.06 4.26 12.76
CA THR A 82 -17.32 3.01 12.85
C THR A 82 -16.38 3.09 14.05
N ASP A 83 -16.29 2.01 14.80
CA ASP A 83 -15.32 1.90 15.90
C ASP A 83 -13.91 1.86 15.31
N VAL A 84 -13.02 2.68 15.84
CA VAL A 84 -11.65 2.83 15.39
C VAL A 84 -10.68 2.75 16.58
N VAL A 85 -9.47 2.30 16.31
CA VAL A 85 -8.36 2.25 17.26
C VAL A 85 -7.11 2.84 16.64
N ASP A 86 -6.20 3.35 17.47
CA ASP A 86 -4.88 3.79 17.04
C ASP A 86 -3.91 2.59 16.88
N ALA A 87 -2.66 2.87 16.56
CA ALA A 87 -1.66 1.84 16.31
C ALA A 87 -1.45 0.89 17.49
N ASP A 88 -1.49 1.41 18.71
CA ASP A 88 -1.33 0.58 19.91
C ASP A 88 -2.59 -0.23 20.19
N GLY A 89 -3.77 0.35 19.95
CA GLY A 89 -5.04 -0.38 19.97
C GLY A 89 -5.10 -1.52 18.96
N VAL A 90 -4.48 -1.37 17.77
CA VAL A 90 -4.35 -2.47 16.79
C VAL A 90 -3.54 -3.63 17.37
N LYS A 91 -2.41 -3.34 18.02
CA LYS A 91 -1.56 -4.36 18.67
C LYS A 91 -2.31 -5.09 19.80
N GLU A 92 -3.02 -4.34 20.63
CA GLU A 92 -3.82 -4.92 21.72
C GLU A 92 -5.00 -5.75 21.18
N LEU A 93 -5.65 -5.29 20.12
CA LEU A 93 -6.73 -6.03 19.46
C LEU A 93 -6.23 -7.38 18.94
N ALA A 94 -5.06 -7.40 18.32
CA ALA A 94 -4.46 -8.61 17.75
C ALA A 94 -4.19 -9.70 18.78
N LYS A 95 -3.80 -9.35 20.00
CA LYS A 95 -3.57 -10.31 21.10
C LYS A 95 -4.80 -11.16 21.45
N ASN A 96 -5.99 -10.72 21.05
CA ASN A 96 -7.24 -11.42 21.31
C ASN A 96 -7.61 -12.44 20.23
N PHE A 97 -6.78 -12.59 19.20
CA PHE A 97 -6.97 -13.55 18.11
C PHE A 97 -5.99 -14.72 18.26
N PRO A 98 -6.48 -15.96 18.40
CA PRO A 98 -5.64 -17.11 18.75
C PRO A 98 -4.94 -17.78 17.57
N ASN A 99 -4.58 -17.05 16.53
CA ASN A 99 -4.02 -17.66 15.33
C ASN A 99 -2.75 -16.99 14.84
N ASN A 100 -1.94 -17.73 14.09
CA ASN A 100 -0.71 -17.22 13.47
C ASN A 100 -0.97 -16.04 12.51
N LYS A 101 -2.20 -15.89 12.02
CA LYS A 101 -2.59 -14.77 11.15
C LYS A 101 -2.52 -13.43 11.86
N ALA A 102 -2.76 -13.40 13.17
CA ALA A 102 -2.60 -12.17 13.96
C ALA A 102 -1.14 -11.74 14.03
N ALA A 103 -0.20 -12.67 14.20
CA ALA A 103 1.23 -12.37 14.21
C ALA A 103 1.69 -11.84 12.85
N GLU A 104 1.36 -12.52 11.75
CA GLU A 104 1.69 -12.06 10.40
C GLU A 104 1.10 -10.68 10.09
N PHE A 105 -0.14 -10.43 10.55
CA PHE A 105 -0.78 -9.13 10.38
C PHE A 105 -0.05 -8.05 11.17
N LEU A 106 0.35 -8.33 12.41
CA LEU A 106 1.10 -7.37 13.23
C LEU A 106 2.47 -7.06 12.66
N ASP A 107 3.17 -8.04 12.13
CA ASP A 107 4.44 -7.85 11.45
C ASP A 107 4.25 -6.92 10.24
N TRP A 108 3.27 -7.22 9.39
CA TRP A 108 2.92 -6.34 8.29
C TRP A 108 2.53 -4.94 8.75
N PHE A 109 1.68 -4.84 9.79
CA PHE A 109 1.20 -3.56 10.30
C PHE A 109 2.33 -2.69 10.88
N THR A 110 3.26 -3.32 11.60
CA THR A 110 4.38 -2.63 12.26
C THR A 110 5.43 -2.18 11.25
N TYR A 111 5.74 -3.01 10.25
CA TYR A 111 6.83 -2.76 9.31
C TYR A 111 6.37 -2.12 7.99
N SER A 112 5.09 -2.23 7.62
CA SER A 112 4.60 -1.78 6.32
C SER A 112 4.77 -0.28 6.07
N ASP A 113 4.71 0.55 7.11
CA ASP A 113 4.86 2.01 6.95
C ASP A 113 6.32 2.48 6.92
N ASN A 114 7.21 1.71 7.53
CA ASN A 114 8.63 2.06 7.66
C ASN A 114 9.51 1.39 6.60
N THR A 115 8.97 0.40 5.89
CA THR A 115 9.70 -0.25 4.80
C THR A 115 9.52 0.50 3.48
N ILE A 116 10.53 0.47 2.63
CA ILE A 116 10.47 1.03 1.27
C ILE A 116 9.30 0.41 0.48
N ASP A 117 9.08 -0.89 0.63
CA ASP A 117 7.99 -1.62 0.00
C ASP A 117 6.61 -1.12 0.47
N GLY A 118 6.42 -0.90 1.77
CA GLY A 118 5.19 -0.34 2.32
C GLY A 118 4.91 1.08 1.83
N GLN A 119 5.95 1.91 1.75
CA GLN A 119 5.82 3.28 1.27
C GLN A 119 5.55 3.33 -0.24
N SER A 120 6.20 2.49 -1.05
CA SER A 120 5.94 2.41 -2.49
C SER A 120 4.53 1.90 -2.80
N ARG A 121 4.03 0.90 -2.08
CA ARG A 121 2.64 0.43 -2.19
C ARG A 121 1.62 1.53 -1.87
N LYS A 122 1.88 2.32 -0.82
CA LYS A 122 1.03 3.46 -0.46
C LYS A 122 0.99 4.51 -1.56
N LYS A 123 2.12 4.80 -2.18
CA LYS A 123 2.21 5.71 -3.33
C LYS A 123 1.49 5.13 -4.55
N ALA A 124 1.66 3.85 -4.85
CA ALA A 124 0.94 3.18 -5.93
C ALA A 124 -0.57 3.30 -5.76
N TYR A 125 -1.06 2.98 -4.57
CA TYR A 125 -2.48 3.13 -4.27
C TYR A 125 -2.98 4.57 -4.48
N THR A 126 -2.22 5.57 -4.00
CA THR A 126 -2.58 6.98 -4.16
C THR A 126 -2.60 7.39 -5.64
N LEU A 127 -1.66 6.90 -6.45
CA LEU A 127 -1.57 7.16 -7.87
C LEU A 127 -2.85 6.75 -8.61
N PHE A 128 -3.40 5.57 -8.29
CA PHE A 128 -4.64 5.08 -8.90
C PHE A 128 -5.89 5.76 -8.33
N LYS A 129 -5.97 5.90 -7.01
CA LYS A 129 -7.15 6.47 -6.34
C LYS A 129 -7.37 7.95 -6.65
N SER A 130 -6.30 8.72 -6.78
CA SER A 130 -6.37 10.13 -7.15
C SER A 130 -6.60 10.36 -8.65
N ARG A 131 -6.67 9.29 -9.44
CA ARG A 131 -6.69 9.33 -10.90
C ARG A 131 -5.50 10.08 -11.52
N LEU A 132 -4.43 10.26 -10.77
CA LEU A 132 -3.21 10.86 -11.30
C LEU A 132 -2.62 10.01 -12.44
N ILE A 133 -2.85 8.70 -12.39
CA ILE A 133 -2.48 7.76 -13.47
C ILE A 133 -3.07 8.18 -14.83
N ASP A 134 -4.29 8.76 -14.86
CA ASP A 134 -4.98 9.15 -16.07
C ASP A 134 -4.34 10.38 -16.75
N THR A 135 -3.49 11.13 -16.02
CA THR A 135 -2.75 12.29 -16.55
C THR A 135 -1.38 11.90 -17.13
N LEU A 136 -0.97 10.65 -16.98
CA LEU A 136 0.32 10.17 -17.45
C LEU A 136 0.21 9.59 -18.87
N GLU A 137 1.29 9.69 -19.63
CA GLU A 137 1.38 9.15 -20.99
C GLU A 137 1.58 7.62 -20.96
N ILE A 138 0.50 6.88 -20.63
CA ILE A 138 0.55 5.43 -20.50
C ILE A 138 0.95 4.77 -21.82
N GLY A 139 1.80 3.74 -21.75
CA GLY A 139 2.33 3.03 -22.92
C GLY A 139 3.57 3.68 -23.54
N THR A 140 4.06 4.77 -22.98
CA THR A 140 5.31 5.42 -23.40
C THR A 140 6.43 5.23 -22.39
N VAL A 141 7.68 5.35 -22.82
CA VAL A 141 8.86 5.34 -21.93
C VAL A 141 8.78 6.49 -20.94
N LYS A 142 8.30 7.66 -21.37
CA LYS A 142 8.13 8.84 -20.53
C LYS A 142 7.09 8.60 -19.43
N GLY A 143 5.94 7.99 -19.75
CA GLY A 143 4.94 7.63 -18.77
C GLY A 143 5.46 6.61 -17.74
N LEU A 144 6.25 5.62 -18.19
CA LEU A 144 6.89 4.68 -17.28
C LEU A 144 7.88 5.37 -16.32
N GLN A 145 8.69 6.31 -16.83
CA GLN A 145 9.61 7.11 -16.00
C GLN A 145 8.86 7.96 -14.97
N GLN A 146 7.74 8.57 -15.36
CA GLN A 146 6.90 9.36 -14.46
C GLN A 146 6.30 8.49 -13.33
N ILE A 147 5.78 7.30 -13.68
CA ILE A 147 5.27 6.34 -12.69
C ILE A 147 6.38 5.92 -11.74
N HIS A 148 7.54 5.54 -12.28
CA HIS A 148 8.68 5.13 -11.47
C HIS A 148 9.17 6.24 -10.53
N ALA A 149 9.30 7.46 -11.02
CA ALA A 149 9.69 8.63 -10.22
C ALA A 149 8.67 8.90 -9.11
N TYR A 150 7.37 8.77 -9.39
CA TYR A 150 6.33 8.94 -8.39
C TYR A 150 6.38 7.86 -7.30
N LEU A 151 6.53 6.59 -7.68
CA LEU A 151 6.53 5.46 -6.75
C LEU A 151 7.75 5.45 -5.84
N PHE A 152 8.92 5.70 -6.39
CA PHE A 152 10.20 5.51 -5.71
C PHE A 152 10.91 6.81 -5.35
N GLY A 153 10.44 7.96 -5.83
CA GLY A 153 10.99 9.28 -5.50
C GLY A 153 11.00 9.52 -3.99
N GLY A 154 12.18 9.80 -3.42
CA GLY A 154 12.39 10.00 -1.99
C GLY A 154 12.44 8.72 -1.16
N LEU A 155 12.29 7.53 -1.76
CA LEU A 155 12.47 6.23 -1.09
C LEU A 155 13.85 5.64 -1.32
N TYR A 156 14.45 5.95 -2.47
CA TYR A 156 15.80 5.54 -2.83
C TYR A 156 16.61 6.77 -3.26
N ASP A 157 17.87 6.81 -2.89
CA ASP A 157 18.77 7.92 -3.26
C ASP A 157 18.96 8.01 -4.77
N PHE A 158 18.96 6.87 -5.49
CA PHE A 158 19.06 6.88 -6.95
C PHE A 158 17.81 7.43 -7.65
N ALA A 159 16.65 7.44 -7.00
CA ALA A 159 15.44 8.04 -7.55
C ALA A 159 15.40 9.58 -7.37
N ARG A 160 16.33 10.15 -6.61
CA ARG A 160 16.56 11.60 -6.53
C ARG A 160 17.32 12.16 -7.73
N GLU A 161 18.13 11.35 -8.37
CA GLU A 161 18.92 11.73 -9.51
C GLU A 161 18.17 11.40 -10.81
N GLU A 162 17.28 12.28 -11.27
CA GLU A 162 16.79 12.27 -12.65
C GLU A 162 17.93 12.20 -13.67
N GLN A 163 19.12 12.60 -13.28
CA GLN A 163 20.36 12.56 -14.05
C GLN A 163 20.88 11.12 -14.23
N LEU A 164 20.87 10.30 -13.19
CA LEU A 164 21.40 8.92 -13.26
C LEU A 164 20.49 7.97 -14.05
N SER A 165 19.18 8.12 -13.98
CA SER A 165 18.28 7.30 -14.82
C SER A 165 18.40 7.67 -16.32
N ARG A 166 18.65 8.93 -16.67
CA ARG A 166 18.96 9.31 -18.06
C ARG A 166 20.29 8.70 -18.52
N ASP A 167 21.31 8.65 -17.68
CA ASP A 167 22.62 8.09 -18.04
C ASP A 167 22.59 6.56 -18.13
N ILE A 168 21.83 5.87 -17.29
CA ILE A 168 21.69 4.41 -17.36
C ILE A 168 20.90 4.00 -18.62
N PHE A 169 19.79 4.69 -18.91
CA PHE A 169 19.00 4.40 -20.10
C PHE A 169 19.72 4.80 -21.40
N SER A 170 20.44 5.91 -21.42
CA SER A 170 21.24 6.31 -22.57
C SER A 170 22.43 5.37 -22.80
N ARG A 171 23.10 4.88 -21.74
CA ARG A 171 24.15 3.85 -21.85
C ARG A 171 23.60 2.50 -22.32
N GLN A 172 22.41 2.11 -21.83
CA GLN A 172 21.77 0.86 -22.24
C GLN A 172 21.25 0.92 -23.68
N ALA A 173 20.68 2.05 -24.09
CA ALA A 173 20.27 2.30 -25.47
C ALA A 173 21.49 2.37 -26.40
N ALA A 174 22.58 3.01 -25.99
CA ALA A 174 23.83 3.05 -26.75
C ALA A 174 24.46 1.64 -26.88
N LYS A 175 24.40 0.81 -25.84
CA LYS A 175 24.89 -0.58 -25.87
C LYS A 175 24.08 -1.44 -26.84
N VAL A 176 22.75 -1.35 -26.80
CA VAL A 176 21.86 -2.07 -27.72
C VAL A 176 22.04 -1.59 -29.18
N ALA A 177 22.27 -0.29 -29.38
CA ALA A 177 22.55 0.26 -30.71
C ALA A 177 23.91 -0.23 -31.26
N LYS A 178 24.90 -0.32 -30.37
CA LYS A 178 26.24 -0.84 -30.73
C LYS A 178 26.23 -2.34 -31.07
N GLU A 179 25.51 -3.15 -30.29
CA GLU A 179 25.30 -4.56 -30.56
C GLU A 179 24.54 -4.78 -31.88
N LYS A 180 23.52 -3.97 -32.18
CA LYS A 180 22.83 -4.02 -33.48
C LYS A 180 23.77 -3.62 -34.65
N HIS A 181 24.64 -2.65 -34.46
CA HIS A 181 25.57 -2.22 -35.48
C HIS A 181 26.66 -3.27 -35.76
N GLU A 182 27.18 -3.96 -34.72
CA GLU A 182 28.13 -5.07 -34.87
C GLU A 182 27.47 -6.28 -35.55
N TYR A 183 26.18 -6.58 -35.27
CA TYR A 183 25.45 -7.63 -35.99
C TYR A 183 25.25 -7.29 -37.49
N PHE A 184 25.11 -6.03 -37.83
CA PHE A 184 24.91 -5.61 -39.22
C PHE A 184 26.24 -5.58 -40.02
N CYS A 185 27.36 -5.35 -39.36
CA CYS A 185 28.69 -5.32 -40.00
C CYS A 185 29.36 -6.66 -40.11
N SER A 186 28.93 -7.70 -39.32
CA SER A 186 29.53 -9.03 -39.34
C SER A 186 28.78 -10.07 -40.17
N GLY A 187 27.72 -9.69 -40.90
CA GLY A 187 26.80 -10.63 -41.51
C GLY A 187 26.57 -10.54 -43.02
N PHE A 188 27.62 -10.30 -43.85
CA PHE A 188 27.56 -10.64 -45.27
C PHE A 188 28.86 -11.28 -45.72
N PRO A 189 28.86 -12.60 -46.00
CA PRO A 189 29.95 -13.19 -46.76
C PRO A 189 29.87 -12.70 -48.22
N PRO A 190 31.01 -12.49 -48.91
CA PRO A 190 31.00 -12.02 -50.30
C PRO A 190 30.36 -13.08 -51.20
N LEU A 191 29.35 -12.68 -51.95
CA LEU A 191 28.80 -13.45 -53.06
C LEU A 191 29.93 -13.77 -54.06
N MET A 192 30.38 -15.03 -54.09
CA MET A 192 31.15 -15.52 -55.20
C MET A 192 30.23 -15.67 -56.43
N LEU A 193 30.49 -14.86 -57.45
CA LEU A 193 30.04 -15.06 -58.82
C LEU A 193 30.79 -16.28 -59.40
N PHE A 194 30.03 -17.28 -59.76
CA PHE A 194 30.27 -18.16 -60.90
C PHE A 194 28.97 -18.45 -61.62
#